data_d79e338794f93d8dcee8a23a19602bdc
#
_entry.id   d79e338794f93d8dcee8a23a19602bdc
#
_cell.length_a   1.000
_cell.length_b   1.000
_cell.length_c   1.000
_cell.angle_alpha   90.00
_cell.angle_beta   90.00
_cell.angle_gamma   90.00
#
_symmetry.space_group_name_H-M   'P 1'
#
loop_
_entity.id
_entity.type
_entity.pdbx_description
1 polymer ?
#
loop_
_entity_poly.entity_id
_entity_poly.type
_entity_poly.pdbx_seq_one_letter_code
_entity_poly.pdbx_strand_id
1 'polypeptide(L)'
;MPQKQLQYYTDLRVNIKIQLMAMWTTVMFCYVYGDYFELYVPGKTQGLLDGQNLLDSPAKLFLAMLMLLIPALMIMLSVLVTAPVNRILNMVFAAMYTLLMILVGAGSISEWRSFYVFLAGVEAIITIMIFWKALKWPRLPVDSL
;
A
#
# COMPACT_ATOMS: atom_id res chain seq x y z
N MET A 1 -28.89 -42.70 17.88
CA MET A 1 -28.84 -41.22 17.96
C MET A 1 -27.89 -40.73 16.89
N PRO A 2 -28.33 -39.87 15.94
CA PRO A 2 -27.39 -39.37 14.94
C PRO A 2 -26.37 -38.44 15.62
N GLN A 3 -25.10 -38.75 15.45
CA GLN A 3 -24.01 -37.87 15.90
C GLN A 3 -24.08 -36.58 15.09
N LYS A 4 -24.31 -35.47 15.76
CA LYS A 4 -24.28 -34.11 15.19
C LYS A 4 -22.83 -33.85 14.77
N GLN A 5 -22.54 -33.95 13.48
CA GLN A 5 -21.23 -33.55 12.94
C GLN A 5 -21.07 -32.05 13.19
N LEU A 6 -20.15 -31.72 14.08
CA LEU A 6 -19.75 -30.34 14.31
C LEU A 6 -19.02 -29.85 13.04
N GLN A 7 -19.64 -28.90 12.32
CA GLN A 7 -18.99 -28.23 11.19
C GLN A 7 -18.07 -27.15 11.75
N TYR A 8 -16.79 -27.24 11.44
CA TYR A 8 -15.80 -26.23 11.75
C TYR A 8 -15.46 -25.42 10.50
N TYR A 9 -15.33 -24.09 10.65
CA TYR A 9 -14.78 -23.26 9.58
C TYR A 9 -13.30 -23.59 9.40
N THR A 10 -12.90 -23.88 8.16
CA THR A 10 -11.50 -24.15 7.81
C THR A 10 -10.95 -23.00 7.00
N ASP A 11 -9.86 -22.36 7.48
CA ASP A 11 -9.15 -21.34 6.73
C ASP A 11 -8.17 -21.95 5.74
N LEU A 12 -8.25 -21.52 4.49
CA LEU A 12 -7.26 -21.86 3.49
C LEU A 12 -5.97 -21.08 3.71
N ARG A 13 -4.83 -21.74 3.65
CA ARG A 13 -3.53 -21.06 3.69
C ARG A 13 -3.30 -20.32 2.38
N VAL A 14 -3.46 -19.01 2.42
CA VAL A 14 -3.20 -18.14 1.27
C VAL A 14 -1.68 -17.99 1.06
N ASN A 15 -1.23 -18.16 -0.19
CA ASN A 15 0.17 -17.98 -0.56
C ASN A 15 0.64 -16.56 -0.23
N ILE A 16 1.89 -16.43 0.27
CA ILE A 16 2.46 -15.14 0.67
C ILE A 16 2.48 -14.11 -0.47
N LYS A 17 2.69 -14.53 -1.71
CA LYS A 17 2.66 -13.66 -2.89
C LYS A 17 1.28 -13.03 -3.09
N ILE A 18 0.20 -13.80 -2.90
CA ILE A 18 -1.18 -13.31 -2.99
C ILE A 18 -1.49 -12.37 -1.84
N GLN A 19 -1.00 -12.66 -0.63
CA GLN A 19 -1.16 -11.76 0.51
C GLN A 19 -0.48 -10.41 0.27
N LEU A 20 0.75 -10.41 -0.27
CA LEU A 20 1.48 -9.18 -0.61
C LEU A 20 0.76 -8.39 -1.70
N MET A 21 0.30 -9.07 -2.76
CA MET A 21 -0.51 -8.45 -3.82
C MET A 21 -1.76 -7.77 -3.24
N ALA A 22 -2.52 -8.48 -2.39
CA ALA A 22 -3.74 -7.92 -1.78
C ALA A 22 -3.43 -6.68 -0.92
N MET A 23 -2.35 -6.70 -0.15
CA MET A 23 -1.94 -5.56 0.67
C MET A 23 -1.52 -4.36 -0.19
N TRP A 24 -0.74 -4.54 -1.26
CA TRP A 24 -0.42 -3.47 -2.19
C TRP A 24 -1.66 -2.93 -2.91
N THR A 25 -2.61 -3.79 -3.24
CA THR A 25 -3.90 -3.37 -3.82
C THR A 25 -4.65 -2.46 -2.84
N THR A 26 -4.69 -2.82 -1.55
CA THR A 26 -5.32 -1.99 -0.52
C THR A 26 -4.64 -0.63 -0.40
N VAL A 27 -3.31 -0.57 -0.39
CA VAL A 27 -2.54 0.68 -0.38
C VAL A 27 -2.92 1.55 -1.59
N MET A 28 -3.01 0.97 -2.79
CA MET A 28 -3.42 1.71 -3.99
C MET A 28 -4.83 2.30 -3.88
N PHE A 29 -5.78 1.55 -3.32
CA PHE A 29 -7.12 2.09 -3.07
C PHE A 29 -7.10 3.24 -2.07
N CYS A 30 -6.29 3.17 -1.02
CA CYS A 30 -6.14 4.27 -0.08
C CYS A 30 -5.61 5.53 -0.78
N TYR A 31 -4.62 5.42 -1.66
CA TYR A 31 -4.13 6.55 -2.46
C TYR A 31 -5.21 7.15 -3.34
N VAL A 32 -5.89 6.32 -4.13
CA VAL A 32 -6.94 6.80 -5.05
C VAL A 32 -8.06 7.52 -4.29
N TYR A 33 -8.52 6.94 -3.18
CA TYR A 33 -9.57 7.57 -2.37
C TYR A 33 -9.06 8.78 -1.60
N GLY A 34 -7.82 8.77 -1.11
CA GLY A 34 -7.20 9.92 -0.48
C GLY A 34 -7.14 11.13 -1.40
N ASP A 35 -6.63 10.94 -2.62
CA ASP A 35 -6.56 11.98 -3.65
C ASP A 35 -7.96 12.43 -4.10
N TYR A 36 -8.90 11.50 -4.23
CA TYR A 36 -10.29 11.82 -4.56
C TYR A 36 -10.93 12.71 -3.50
N PHE A 37 -10.82 12.36 -2.22
CA PHE A 37 -11.39 13.15 -1.13
C PHE A 37 -10.65 14.48 -0.92
N GLU A 38 -9.37 14.58 -1.26
CA GLU A 38 -8.63 15.84 -1.21
C GLU A 38 -9.27 16.91 -2.11
N LEU A 39 -10.01 16.53 -3.17
CA LEU A 39 -10.72 17.48 -4.04
C LEU A 39 -11.86 18.20 -3.31
N TYR A 40 -12.40 17.63 -2.23
CA TYR A 40 -13.48 18.23 -1.45
C TYR A 40 -12.96 19.21 -0.37
N VAL A 41 -11.64 19.30 -0.17
CA VAL A 41 -11.05 20.27 0.75
C VAL A 41 -11.30 21.69 0.21
N PRO A 42 -11.82 22.63 1.03
CA PRO A 42 -12.11 24.00 0.58
C PRO A 42 -10.93 24.65 -0.11
N GLY A 43 -11.17 25.25 -1.28
CA GLY A 43 -10.16 25.94 -2.09
C GLY A 43 -9.27 25.02 -2.93
N LYS A 44 -9.28 23.70 -2.72
CA LYS A 44 -8.40 22.77 -3.45
C LYS A 44 -8.70 22.74 -4.94
N THR A 45 -9.96 22.56 -5.30
CA THR A 45 -10.41 22.52 -6.71
C THR A 45 -10.15 23.86 -7.41
N GLN A 46 -10.38 24.99 -6.72
CA GLN A 46 -10.08 26.29 -7.28
C GLN A 46 -8.57 26.46 -7.53
N GLY A 47 -7.74 26.06 -6.57
CA GLY A 47 -6.28 26.10 -6.73
C GLY A 47 -5.78 25.22 -7.90
N LEU A 48 -6.45 24.08 -8.18
CA LEU A 48 -6.15 23.27 -9.35
C LEU A 48 -6.49 23.98 -10.66
N LEU A 49 -7.64 24.67 -10.74
CA LEU A 49 -8.06 25.46 -11.90
C LEU A 49 -7.13 26.65 -12.17
N ASP A 50 -6.69 27.31 -11.13
CA ASP A 50 -5.84 28.49 -11.19
C ASP A 50 -4.33 28.13 -11.33
N GLY A 51 -3.97 26.83 -11.37
CA GLY A 51 -2.60 26.34 -11.39
C GLY A 51 -1.83 26.54 -10.07
N GLN A 52 -2.52 26.93 -9.01
CA GLN A 52 -1.94 27.13 -7.67
C GLN A 52 -2.02 25.85 -6.84
N ASN A 53 -1.18 24.88 -7.15
CA ASN A 53 -1.14 23.60 -6.46
C ASN A 53 0.31 23.08 -6.34
N LEU A 54 0.51 22.04 -5.56
CA LEU A 54 1.83 21.43 -5.34
C LEU A 54 2.46 20.85 -6.62
N LEU A 55 1.63 20.43 -7.58
CA LEU A 55 2.03 19.84 -8.85
C LEU A 55 1.99 20.88 -9.98
N ASP A 56 2.57 22.05 -9.73
CA ASP A 56 2.56 23.23 -10.57
C ASP A 56 3.48 23.17 -11.80
N SER A 57 4.14 22.04 -12.03
CA SER A 57 5.03 21.85 -13.18
C SER A 57 4.95 20.43 -13.75
N PRO A 58 5.23 20.26 -15.08
CA PRO A 58 5.24 18.93 -15.70
C PRO A 58 6.18 17.95 -15.00
N ALA A 59 7.31 18.41 -14.50
CA ALA A 59 8.28 17.57 -13.78
C ALA A 59 7.74 17.06 -12.46
N LYS A 60 7.09 17.93 -11.66
CA LYS A 60 6.47 17.54 -10.40
C LYS A 60 5.32 16.56 -10.61
N LEU A 61 4.49 16.81 -11.63
CA LEU A 61 3.40 15.91 -12.00
C LEU A 61 3.94 14.53 -12.43
N PHE A 62 5.00 14.51 -13.22
CA PHE A 62 5.65 13.26 -13.64
C PHE A 62 6.25 12.49 -12.45
N LEU A 63 6.90 13.18 -11.51
CA LEU A 63 7.42 12.56 -10.28
C LEU A 63 6.31 11.99 -9.40
N ALA A 64 5.20 12.71 -9.24
CA ALA A 64 4.04 12.21 -8.51
C ALA A 64 3.47 10.94 -9.16
N MET A 65 3.35 10.92 -10.50
CA MET A 65 2.93 9.73 -11.24
C MET A 65 3.87 8.56 -11.00
N LEU A 66 5.20 8.76 -11.03
CA LEU A 66 6.18 7.70 -10.76
C LEU A 66 6.04 7.16 -9.33
N MET A 67 5.77 8.02 -8.35
CA MET A 67 5.53 7.59 -6.98
C MET A 67 4.30 6.68 -6.86
N LEU A 68 3.24 6.93 -7.61
CA LEU A 68 2.05 6.08 -7.62
C LEU A 68 2.24 4.82 -8.48
N LEU A 69 3.07 4.87 -9.50
CA LEU A 69 3.35 3.73 -10.39
C LEU A 69 4.05 2.59 -9.66
N ILE A 70 4.96 2.88 -8.74
CA ILE A 70 5.72 1.84 -8.01
C ILE A 70 4.81 0.90 -7.23
N PRO A 71 3.92 1.34 -6.32
CA PRO A 71 3.03 0.42 -5.60
C PRO A 71 2.06 -0.29 -6.54
N ALA A 72 1.62 0.35 -7.64
CA ALA A 72 0.81 -0.30 -8.66
C ALA A 72 1.57 -1.46 -9.33
N LEU A 73 2.84 -1.26 -9.68
CA LEU A 73 3.69 -2.32 -10.21
C LEU A 73 3.95 -3.41 -9.17
N MET A 74 4.07 -3.07 -7.89
CA MET A 74 4.28 -4.05 -6.83
C MET A 74 3.11 -5.03 -6.67
N ILE A 75 1.88 -4.66 -7.04
CA ILE A 75 0.74 -5.59 -7.12
C ILE A 75 1.08 -6.75 -8.08
N MET A 76 1.48 -6.43 -9.28
CA MET A 76 1.83 -7.40 -10.32
C MET A 76 3.13 -8.16 -9.97
N LEU A 77 4.18 -7.44 -9.59
CA LEU A 77 5.48 -8.04 -9.28
C LEU A 77 5.43 -8.99 -8.09
N SER A 78 4.57 -8.73 -7.10
CA SER A 78 4.39 -9.64 -5.95
C SER A 78 3.98 -11.06 -6.37
N VAL A 79 3.31 -11.22 -7.51
CA VAL A 79 2.89 -12.52 -8.03
C VAL A 79 3.92 -13.08 -9.02
N LEU A 80 4.40 -12.27 -9.96
CA LEU A 80 5.13 -12.73 -11.15
C LEU A 80 6.62 -13.03 -10.88
N VAL A 81 7.28 -12.28 -10.01
CA VAL A 81 8.73 -12.45 -9.82
C VAL A 81 9.07 -13.61 -8.86
N THR A 82 10.30 -14.12 -8.98
CA THR A 82 10.82 -15.21 -8.13
C THR A 82 10.89 -14.80 -6.65
N ALA A 83 10.79 -15.76 -5.73
CA ALA A 83 10.71 -15.50 -4.29
C ALA A 83 11.86 -14.63 -3.72
N PRO A 84 13.15 -14.85 -4.05
CA PRO A 84 14.23 -14.03 -3.52
C PRO A 84 14.16 -12.57 -3.97
N VAL A 85 13.86 -12.34 -5.26
CA VAL A 85 13.70 -10.98 -5.80
C VAL A 85 12.47 -10.30 -5.21
N ASN A 86 11.35 -11.00 -5.16
CA ASN A 86 10.10 -10.54 -4.59
C ASN A 86 10.27 -10.09 -3.13
N ARG A 87 10.97 -10.90 -2.33
CA ARG A 87 11.27 -10.57 -0.94
C ARG A 87 12.02 -9.25 -0.82
N ILE A 88 13.10 -9.06 -1.61
CA ILE A 88 13.92 -7.84 -1.56
C ILE A 88 13.10 -6.62 -1.99
N LEU A 89 12.38 -6.71 -3.10
CA LEU A 89 11.54 -5.62 -3.61
C LEU A 89 10.49 -5.19 -2.59
N ASN A 90 9.77 -6.15 -1.99
CA ASN A 90 8.79 -5.83 -0.98
C ASN A 90 9.40 -5.22 0.28
N MET A 91 10.58 -5.66 0.73
CA MET A 91 11.27 -5.04 1.88
C MET A 91 11.68 -3.60 1.58
N VAL A 92 12.31 -3.35 0.43
CA VAL A 92 12.80 -2.02 0.05
C VAL A 92 11.65 -1.05 -0.12
N PHE A 93 10.67 -1.39 -0.97
CA PHE A 93 9.57 -0.47 -1.26
C PHE A 93 8.62 -0.30 -0.09
N ALA A 94 8.33 -1.34 0.69
CA ALA A 94 7.51 -1.19 1.87
C ALA A 94 8.15 -0.27 2.92
N ALA A 95 9.45 -0.38 3.17
CA ALA A 95 10.16 0.53 4.09
C ALA A 95 10.14 1.98 3.57
N MET A 96 10.39 2.18 2.27
CA MET A 96 10.34 3.49 1.64
C MET A 96 8.95 4.13 1.75
N TYR A 97 7.89 3.37 1.43
CA TYR A 97 6.52 3.88 1.50
C TYR A 97 6.02 4.07 2.93
N THR A 98 6.45 3.26 3.89
CA THR A 98 6.17 3.51 5.31
C THR A 98 6.70 4.87 5.74
N LEU A 99 7.97 5.17 5.42
CA LEU A 99 8.56 6.47 5.74
C LEU A 99 7.83 7.61 5.04
N LEU A 100 7.52 7.43 3.75
CA LEU A 100 6.78 8.42 2.95
C LEU A 100 5.43 8.73 3.58
N MET A 101 4.65 7.71 3.98
CA MET A 101 3.33 7.91 4.58
C MET A 101 3.39 8.59 5.95
N ILE A 102 4.41 8.29 6.75
CA ILE A 102 4.64 9.00 8.02
C ILE A 102 4.91 10.49 7.75
N LEU A 103 5.76 10.80 6.77
CA LEU A 103 6.09 12.20 6.41
C LEU A 103 4.88 12.94 5.84
N VAL A 104 4.12 12.30 4.94
CA VAL A 104 2.90 12.87 4.34
C VAL A 104 1.84 13.08 5.42
N GLY A 105 1.60 12.11 6.29
CA GLY A 105 0.67 12.24 7.39
C GLY A 105 1.03 13.36 8.33
N ALA A 106 2.30 13.47 8.73
CA ALA A 106 2.79 14.55 9.60
C ALA A 106 2.66 15.95 8.95
N GLY A 107 2.91 16.04 7.63
CA GLY A 107 2.77 17.27 6.86
C GLY A 107 1.34 17.67 6.52
N SER A 108 0.37 16.77 6.71
CA SER A 108 -1.03 16.97 6.32
C SER A 108 -1.94 17.31 7.50
N ILE A 109 -1.39 17.55 8.69
CA ILE A 109 -2.18 17.82 9.92
C ILE A 109 -2.93 19.14 9.78
N SER A 110 -4.24 19.05 9.51
CA SER A 110 -5.18 20.16 9.50
C SER A 110 -6.60 19.65 9.73
N GLU A 111 -7.50 20.54 10.14
CA GLU A 111 -8.89 20.19 10.44
C GLU A 111 -9.58 19.48 9.24
N TRP A 112 -9.43 20.05 8.05
CA TRP A 112 -10.03 19.51 6.82
C TRP A 112 -9.34 18.26 6.26
N ARG A 113 -8.13 17.94 6.71
CA ARG A 113 -7.32 16.79 6.22
C ARG A 113 -7.20 15.65 7.24
N SER A 114 -8.02 15.62 8.27
CA SER A 114 -8.01 14.54 9.26
C SER A 114 -8.20 13.15 8.62
N PHE A 115 -9.04 13.06 7.56
CA PHE A 115 -9.21 11.83 6.78
C PHE A 115 -7.91 11.39 6.10
N TYR A 116 -7.13 12.34 5.59
CA TYR A 116 -5.87 12.07 4.88
C TYR A 116 -4.80 11.55 5.86
N VAL A 117 -4.72 12.15 7.06
CA VAL A 117 -3.85 11.66 8.15
C VAL A 117 -4.24 10.26 8.58
N PHE A 118 -5.55 9.97 8.67
CA PHE A 118 -6.06 8.63 8.99
C PHE A 118 -5.68 7.61 7.92
N LEU A 119 -5.86 7.92 6.63
CA LEU A 119 -5.47 7.05 5.53
C LEU A 119 -3.96 6.81 5.53
N ALA A 120 -3.14 7.85 5.69
CA ALA A 120 -1.69 7.72 5.79
C ALA A 120 -1.26 6.79 6.95
N GLY A 121 -1.98 6.83 8.07
CA GLY A 121 -1.78 5.89 9.19
C GLY A 121 -2.10 4.44 8.81
N VAL A 122 -3.22 4.21 8.14
CA VAL A 122 -3.62 2.88 7.63
C VAL A 122 -2.58 2.35 6.64
N GLU A 123 -2.15 3.17 5.71
CA GLU A 123 -1.14 2.83 4.70
C GLU A 123 0.22 2.50 5.33
N ALA A 124 0.65 3.27 6.33
CA ALA A 124 1.86 2.98 7.09
C ALA A 124 1.78 1.62 7.80
N ILE A 125 0.64 1.29 8.42
CA ILE A 125 0.43 -0.01 9.05
C ILE A 125 0.52 -1.14 8.01
N ILE A 126 -0.15 -1.00 6.86
CA ILE A 126 -0.16 -2.01 5.81
C ILE A 126 1.25 -2.21 5.24
N THR A 127 1.99 -1.12 4.97
CA THR A 127 3.36 -1.21 4.45
C THR A 127 4.32 -1.82 5.47
N ILE A 128 4.17 -1.55 6.77
CA ILE A 128 4.88 -2.26 7.84
C ILE A 128 4.56 -3.77 7.82
N MET A 129 3.30 -4.14 7.63
CA MET A 129 2.91 -5.55 7.52
C MET A 129 3.51 -6.22 6.28
N ILE A 130 3.58 -5.53 5.13
CA ILE A 130 4.25 -5.99 3.92
C ILE A 130 5.73 -6.25 4.21
N PHE A 131 6.43 -5.27 4.81
CA PHE A 131 7.83 -5.40 5.19
C PHE A 131 8.05 -6.60 6.10
N TRP A 132 7.24 -6.76 7.15
CA TRP A 132 7.35 -7.84 8.11
C TRP A 132 7.12 -9.22 7.49
N LYS A 133 6.11 -9.34 6.61
CA LYS A 133 5.83 -10.58 5.88
C LYS A 133 6.99 -10.93 4.93
N ALA A 134 7.52 -9.95 4.21
CA ALA A 134 8.67 -10.15 3.33
C ALA A 134 9.93 -10.53 4.13
N LEU A 135 10.16 -9.92 5.30
CA LEU A 135 11.27 -10.24 6.17
C LEU A 135 11.19 -11.70 6.67
N LYS A 136 9.99 -12.14 7.08
CA LYS A 136 9.71 -13.50 7.56
C LYS A 136 9.31 -14.47 6.43
N TRP A 137 9.76 -14.23 5.21
CA TRP A 137 9.44 -15.09 4.07
C TRP A 137 9.79 -16.56 4.37
N PRO A 138 8.84 -17.52 4.19
CA PRO A 138 9.10 -18.93 4.47
C PRO A 138 10.24 -19.47 3.59
N ARG A 139 11.17 -20.16 4.21
CA ARG A 139 12.26 -20.87 3.52
C ARG A 139 11.99 -22.36 3.60
N LEU A 140 12.10 -23.04 2.47
CA LEU A 140 12.11 -24.51 2.45
C LEU A 140 13.51 -25.01 2.82
N PRO A 141 13.62 -26.11 3.59
CA PRO A 141 14.91 -26.79 3.79
C PRO A 141 15.48 -27.24 2.44
N VAL A 142 16.80 -27.14 2.29
CA VAL A 142 17.49 -27.55 1.04
C VAL A 142 17.31 -29.03 0.75
N ASP A 143 17.10 -29.83 1.80
CA ASP A 143 16.91 -31.28 1.70
C ASP A 143 15.51 -31.71 1.19
N SER A 144 14.63 -30.76 0.84
CA SER A 144 13.30 -31.02 0.30
C SER A 144 13.18 -30.76 -1.22
N LEU A 145 14.30 -30.50 -1.90
CA LEU A 145 14.40 -30.35 -3.35
C LEU A 145 15.07 -31.60 -3.93
#